data_09a242c72c99fc5a1895bd7e87125897
#
_entry.id   09a242c72c99fc5a1895bd7e87125897
#
_cell.length_a   1.000
_cell.length_b   1.000
_cell.length_c   1.000
_cell.angle_alpha   90.00
_cell.angle_beta   90.00
_cell.angle_gamma   90.00
#
_symmetry.space_group_name_H-M   'P 1'
#
loop_
_entity.id
_entity.type
_entity.pdbx_description
1 polymer ?
#
loop_
_entity_poly.entity_id
_entity_poly.type
_entity_poly.pdbx_seq_one_letter_code
_entity_poly.pdbx_strand_id
1 'polypeptide(L)'
;MRLRHIISTLTIATLPMGAMAQGLSSGLNPADMDTSVRPGDSFYQYACGGWIKSHPLPAAYSRYGSFDKLAEDNNIRINTLLTELLQGKGYEKGTIEQKLSDFYKLAMDSTRRNKEGVAPIKPILKEMDKAKSVAQLKAIQLKYAPFGYGLPFGAGFGADEKNASQNILSVNQGGIALGQKEYYTDTDEATTAIREAYKAFIANMFKLCGYNKEAQQAVQDIMKIETVLAKASKSRTELRDVEANYNKTTMADFEKLYPNLPLKKVFMAEGVKEEHMLNIVVGQPQFLAEADKLFATLTPGELRHYMQWNVILGAANYLSDEMSNEYFNFFGKTMRGRKEDYPRWKRATNQVESQMGEALGRMYVAKYFPAAAKERMQNLVKQLQLSLAERIEKQTWMSEDTKKAALDKLNSFYVKIGYPNKWTDISALVIDPAKSYYDNVQACRLFWDKWDLDHKAGKPVDREDWYMYPQTV
;
A
#
# COMPACT_ATOMS: atom_id res chain seq x y z
N MET A 1 55.05 -19.67 -67.19
CA MET A 1 55.02 -18.66 -66.08
C MET A 1 54.04 -19.12 -65.08
N ARG A 2 54.45 -19.39 -63.83
CA ARG A 2 53.71 -20.18 -62.82
C ARG A 2 52.65 -19.33 -62.10
N LEU A 3 51.40 -19.76 -62.16
CA LEU A 3 50.26 -19.26 -61.30
C LEU A 3 50.37 -19.91 -59.90
N ARG A 4 50.58 -19.08 -58.88
CA ARG A 4 50.52 -19.52 -57.48
C ARG A 4 49.09 -19.37 -56.99
N HIS A 5 48.45 -20.47 -56.63
CA HIS A 5 47.22 -20.51 -55.92
C HIS A 5 47.44 -20.19 -54.39
N ILE A 6 46.87 -19.13 -53.91
CA ILE A 6 46.81 -18.86 -52.50
C ILE A 6 45.49 -19.46 -51.98
N ILE A 7 45.61 -20.55 -51.23
CA ILE A 7 44.51 -21.15 -50.51
C ILE A 7 44.43 -20.42 -49.15
N SER A 8 43.43 -19.54 -48.98
CA SER A 8 43.06 -18.96 -47.64
C SER A 8 42.27 -19.98 -46.84
N THR A 9 42.92 -20.56 -45.87
CA THR A 9 42.25 -21.41 -44.87
C THR A 9 41.43 -20.55 -43.89
N LEU A 10 40.12 -20.57 -44.06
CA LEU A 10 39.19 -19.95 -43.14
C LEU A 10 39.06 -20.85 -41.90
N THR A 11 39.74 -20.47 -40.82
CA THR A 11 39.59 -21.15 -39.53
C THR A 11 38.29 -20.68 -38.89
N ILE A 12 37.23 -21.49 -38.98
CA ILE A 12 35.98 -21.29 -38.21
C ILE A 12 36.29 -21.65 -36.76
N ALA A 13 36.46 -20.64 -35.94
CA ALA A 13 36.50 -20.81 -34.51
C ALA A 13 35.10 -21.20 -34.02
N THR A 14 34.84 -22.45 -33.81
CA THR A 14 33.68 -22.96 -33.07
C THR A 14 33.88 -22.61 -31.60
N LEU A 15 33.28 -21.51 -31.17
CA LEU A 15 33.04 -21.26 -29.74
C LEU A 15 32.12 -22.38 -29.22
N PRO A 16 32.49 -23.10 -28.18
CA PRO A 16 31.56 -24.02 -27.55
C PRO A 16 30.44 -23.17 -26.90
N MET A 17 29.25 -23.20 -27.50
CA MET A 17 28.03 -22.86 -26.76
C MET A 17 27.88 -23.91 -25.63
N GLY A 18 28.58 -23.67 -24.54
CA GLY A 18 28.25 -24.30 -23.27
C GLY A 18 26.90 -23.77 -22.86
N ALA A 19 25.83 -24.42 -23.28
CA ALA A 19 24.58 -24.34 -22.59
C ALA A 19 24.90 -24.76 -21.14
N MET A 20 25.06 -23.77 -20.26
CA MET A 20 24.96 -24.02 -18.83
C MET A 20 23.54 -24.53 -18.62
N ALA A 21 23.36 -25.83 -18.63
CA ALA A 21 22.26 -26.46 -17.95
C ALA A 21 22.39 -26.01 -16.50
N GLN A 22 21.64 -25.00 -16.08
CA GLN A 22 21.44 -24.71 -14.68
C GLN A 22 20.82 -25.99 -14.13
N GLY A 23 21.66 -26.82 -13.49
CA GLY A 23 21.21 -27.99 -12.78
C GLY A 23 20.11 -27.53 -11.83
N LEU A 24 18.98 -28.21 -11.87
CA LEU A 24 17.89 -27.99 -10.90
C LEU A 24 18.52 -28.09 -9.51
N SER A 25 18.66 -26.96 -8.81
CA SER A 25 19.12 -26.97 -7.44
C SER A 25 18.06 -27.68 -6.62
N SER A 26 18.47 -28.43 -5.61
CA SER A 26 17.52 -29.14 -4.71
C SER A 26 16.59 -28.20 -3.94
N GLY A 27 16.74 -26.89 -4.08
CA GLY A 27 16.06 -25.88 -3.27
C GLY A 27 16.63 -25.76 -1.85
N LEU A 28 17.53 -26.63 -1.46
CA LEU A 28 18.28 -26.57 -0.21
C LEU A 28 19.71 -26.10 -0.52
N ASN A 29 20.11 -25.04 0.19
CA ASN A 29 21.50 -24.56 0.13
C ASN A 29 22.23 -25.02 1.42
N PRO A 30 23.17 -25.98 1.34
CA PRO A 30 23.90 -26.43 2.53
C PRO A 30 24.68 -25.34 3.25
N ALA A 31 25.06 -24.25 2.55
CA ALA A 31 25.73 -23.12 3.16
C ALA A 31 24.85 -22.31 4.13
N ASP A 32 23.53 -22.47 4.02
CA ASP A 32 22.57 -21.82 4.92
C ASP A 32 22.46 -22.57 6.26
N MET A 33 22.98 -23.80 6.35
CA MET A 33 22.95 -24.64 7.53
C MET A 33 24.16 -24.38 8.45
N ASP A 34 23.98 -24.58 9.76
CA ASP A 34 25.04 -24.63 10.74
C ASP A 34 25.17 -26.05 11.29
N THR A 35 25.99 -26.88 10.64
CA THR A 35 26.19 -28.27 11.01
C THR A 35 26.96 -28.47 12.29
N SER A 36 27.51 -27.40 12.91
CA SER A 36 28.13 -27.46 14.24
C SER A 36 27.09 -27.57 15.36
N VAL A 37 25.83 -27.24 15.08
CA VAL A 37 24.70 -27.35 16.04
C VAL A 37 23.96 -28.66 15.82
N ARG A 38 23.64 -29.38 16.88
CA ARG A 38 22.85 -30.62 16.79
C ARG A 38 21.37 -30.25 16.51
N PRO A 39 20.73 -30.92 15.55
CA PRO A 39 19.33 -30.63 15.19
C PRO A 39 18.37 -30.78 16.37
N GLY A 40 18.66 -31.69 17.31
CA GLY A 40 17.84 -31.92 18.50
C GLY A 40 18.00 -30.84 19.58
N ASP A 41 19.08 -30.05 19.55
CA ASP A 41 19.29 -28.97 20.50
C ASP A 41 18.67 -27.65 20.01
N SER A 42 18.83 -27.34 18.73
CA SER A 42 18.17 -26.21 18.08
C SER A 42 18.04 -26.44 16.57
N PHE A 43 16.88 -26.94 16.14
CA PHE A 43 16.64 -27.19 14.72
C PHE A 43 16.70 -25.90 13.88
N TYR A 44 16.21 -24.80 14.41
CA TYR A 44 16.27 -23.49 13.73
C TYR A 44 17.72 -23.06 13.47
N GLN A 45 18.56 -23.12 14.49
CA GLN A 45 19.97 -22.74 14.34
C GLN A 45 20.72 -23.71 13.41
N TYR A 46 20.43 -25.03 13.50
CA TYR A 46 20.97 -26.01 12.57
C TYR A 46 20.59 -25.73 11.12
N ALA A 47 19.32 -25.45 10.85
CA ALA A 47 18.82 -25.27 9.49
C ALA A 47 19.15 -23.88 8.88
N CYS A 48 19.23 -22.81 9.69
CA CYS A 48 19.33 -21.43 9.22
C CYS A 48 20.57 -20.69 9.72
N GLY A 49 21.41 -21.29 10.57
CA GLY A 49 22.53 -20.60 11.24
C GLY A 49 23.60 -20.09 10.28
N GLY A 50 23.89 -20.78 9.19
CA GLY A 50 24.79 -20.32 8.13
C GLY A 50 24.25 -19.10 7.41
N TRP A 51 22.94 -19.13 7.07
CA TRP A 51 22.27 -17.98 6.46
C TRP A 51 22.31 -16.73 7.36
N ILE A 52 22.01 -16.87 8.65
CA ILE A 52 22.03 -15.78 9.64
C ILE A 52 23.45 -15.18 9.75
N LYS A 53 24.48 -16.00 9.75
CA LYS A 53 25.88 -15.55 9.80
C LYS A 53 26.29 -14.78 8.54
N SER A 54 25.84 -15.23 7.37
CA SER A 54 26.18 -14.62 6.09
C SER A 54 25.34 -13.40 5.72
N HIS A 55 24.18 -13.20 6.39
CA HIS A 55 23.25 -12.10 6.15
C HIS A 55 22.96 -11.33 7.45
N PRO A 56 23.93 -10.53 7.95
CA PRO A 56 23.70 -9.71 9.13
C PRO A 56 22.58 -8.70 8.89
N LEU A 57 21.86 -8.33 9.96
CA LEU A 57 20.75 -7.36 9.88
C LEU A 57 21.25 -6.00 9.39
N PRO A 58 20.81 -5.53 8.20
CA PRO A 58 21.20 -4.20 7.72
C PRO A 58 20.53 -3.09 8.55
N ALA A 59 21.20 -1.93 8.70
CA ALA A 59 20.74 -0.82 9.53
C ALA A 59 19.35 -0.25 9.12
N ALA A 60 19.00 -0.39 7.84
CA ALA A 60 17.71 0.04 7.31
C ALA A 60 16.55 -0.92 7.59
N TYR A 61 16.80 -2.04 8.27
CA TYR A 61 15.80 -3.06 8.58
C TYR A 61 15.70 -3.27 10.10
N SER A 62 14.50 -3.57 10.59
CA SER A 62 14.26 -4.04 11.96
C SER A 62 14.23 -5.58 12.08
N ARG A 63 14.09 -6.26 10.97
CA ARG A 63 14.21 -7.72 10.78
C ARG A 63 14.75 -7.99 9.39
N TYR A 64 15.38 -9.16 9.17
CA TYR A 64 15.88 -9.54 7.86
C TYR A 64 15.79 -11.04 7.67
N GLY A 65 15.13 -11.48 6.63
CA GLY A 65 14.93 -12.87 6.29
C GLY A 65 14.98 -13.10 4.77
N SER A 66 14.73 -14.33 4.33
CA SER A 66 14.78 -14.69 2.91
C SER A 66 13.80 -13.88 2.05
N PHE A 67 12.61 -13.56 2.57
CA PHE A 67 11.66 -12.69 1.87
C PHE A 67 12.16 -11.26 1.75
N ASP A 68 12.81 -10.72 2.78
CA ASP A 68 13.40 -9.37 2.72
C ASP A 68 14.54 -9.32 1.69
N LYS A 69 15.36 -10.39 1.62
CA LYS A 69 16.41 -10.54 0.60
C LYS A 69 15.82 -10.61 -0.80
N LEU A 70 14.75 -11.37 -1.01
CA LEU A 70 14.10 -11.48 -2.30
C LEU A 70 13.47 -10.14 -2.73
N ALA A 71 12.82 -9.42 -1.79
CA ALA A 71 12.30 -8.08 -2.02
C ALA A 71 13.41 -7.08 -2.37
N GLU A 72 14.59 -7.18 -1.73
CA GLU A 72 15.78 -6.38 -2.04
C GLU A 72 16.24 -6.63 -3.50
N ASP A 73 16.37 -7.89 -3.90
CA ASP A 73 16.77 -8.28 -5.25
C ASP A 73 15.78 -7.78 -6.31
N ASN A 74 14.47 -7.84 -6.01
CA ASN A 74 13.45 -7.27 -6.89
C ASN A 74 13.53 -5.74 -6.95
N ASN A 75 13.76 -5.05 -5.84
CA ASN A 75 13.96 -3.60 -5.83
C ASN A 75 15.15 -3.20 -6.71
N ILE A 76 16.25 -3.97 -6.70
CA ILE A 76 17.42 -3.74 -7.57
C ILE A 76 17.03 -3.90 -9.05
N ARG A 77 16.27 -4.96 -9.39
CA ARG A 77 15.79 -5.19 -10.78
C ARG A 77 14.89 -4.05 -11.25
N ILE A 78 13.95 -3.61 -10.41
CA ILE A 78 13.05 -2.52 -10.74
C ILE A 78 13.81 -1.20 -10.88
N ASN A 79 14.76 -0.93 -9.97
CA ASN A 79 15.62 0.25 -10.08
C ASN A 79 16.43 0.25 -11.37
N THR A 80 16.91 -0.92 -11.82
CA THR A 80 17.59 -1.07 -13.10
C THR A 80 16.67 -0.69 -14.27
N LEU A 81 15.41 -1.19 -14.28
CA LEU A 81 14.43 -0.81 -15.30
C LEU A 81 14.15 0.70 -15.32
N LEU A 82 13.94 1.30 -14.15
CA LEU A 82 13.67 2.74 -14.03
C LEU A 82 14.89 3.58 -14.45
N THR A 83 16.10 3.12 -14.15
CA THR A 83 17.34 3.79 -14.56
C THR A 83 17.57 3.70 -16.08
N GLU A 84 17.26 2.56 -16.68
CA GLU A 84 17.26 2.39 -18.15
C GLU A 84 16.26 3.35 -18.81
N LEU A 85 15.06 3.53 -18.23
CA LEU A 85 14.08 4.51 -18.70
C LEU A 85 14.62 5.95 -18.63
N LEU A 86 15.35 6.32 -17.58
CA LEU A 86 15.94 7.65 -17.48
C LEU A 86 17.00 7.93 -18.56
N GLN A 87 17.68 6.89 -19.07
CA GLN A 87 18.67 7.01 -20.15
C GLN A 87 18.00 7.17 -21.52
N GLY A 88 16.76 6.71 -21.67
CA GLY A 88 15.94 6.92 -22.86
C GLY A 88 15.60 8.40 -23.05
N LYS A 89 15.38 8.82 -24.31
CA LYS A 89 15.05 10.20 -24.65
C LYS A 89 13.78 10.25 -25.49
N GLY A 90 12.98 11.29 -25.28
CA GLY A 90 11.88 11.63 -26.18
C GLY A 90 10.71 10.68 -26.15
N TYR A 91 10.38 10.12 -24.98
CA TYR A 91 9.13 9.38 -24.83
C TYR A 91 7.95 10.26 -25.18
N GLU A 92 7.03 9.71 -25.99
CA GLU A 92 5.80 10.39 -26.34
C GLU A 92 4.96 10.64 -25.09
N LYS A 93 4.37 11.83 -25.00
CA LYS A 93 3.53 12.24 -23.87
C LYS A 93 2.33 11.29 -23.72
N GLY A 94 2.11 10.80 -22.52
CA GLY A 94 1.01 9.90 -22.16
C GLY A 94 1.37 8.41 -22.25
N THR A 95 2.55 8.04 -22.76
CA THR A 95 3.02 6.65 -22.73
C THR A 95 3.38 6.20 -21.30
N ILE A 96 3.38 4.89 -21.06
CA ILE A 96 3.77 4.30 -19.78
C ILE A 96 5.22 4.69 -19.44
N GLU A 97 6.11 4.65 -20.43
CA GLU A 97 7.52 4.99 -20.31
C GLU A 97 7.71 6.44 -19.85
N GLN A 98 6.97 7.38 -20.43
CA GLN A 98 7.02 8.78 -20.03
C GLN A 98 6.55 8.95 -18.59
N LYS A 99 5.40 8.34 -18.22
CA LYS A 99 4.83 8.46 -16.88
C LYS A 99 5.77 7.91 -15.80
N LEU A 100 6.30 6.70 -16.00
CA LEU A 100 7.24 6.06 -15.08
C LEU A 100 8.55 6.84 -14.95
N SER A 101 9.13 7.26 -16.09
CA SER A 101 10.39 8.02 -16.13
C SER A 101 10.25 9.36 -15.42
N ASP A 102 9.23 10.14 -15.75
CA ASP A 102 9.02 11.49 -15.17
C ASP A 102 8.69 11.42 -13.67
N PHE A 103 7.85 10.46 -13.26
CA PHE A 103 7.52 10.28 -11.85
C PHE A 103 8.75 9.86 -11.02
N TYR A 104 9.54 8.91 -11.54
CA TYR A 104 10.78 8.48 -10.86
C TYR A 104 11.79 9.61 -10.78
N LYS A 105 11.95 10.41 -11.84
CA LYS A 105 12.81 11.59 -11.86
C LYS A 105 12.41 12.62 -10.80
N LEU A 106 11.11 12.92 -10.69
CA LEU A 106 10.57 13.81 -9.65
C LEU A 106 10.84 13.27 -8.24
N ALA A 107 10.66 11.96 -8.02
CA ALA A 107 10.92 11.31 -6.73
C ALA A 107 12.40 11.38 -6.33
N MET A 108 13.31 11.33 -7.31
CA MET A 108 14.77 11.41 -7.11
C MET A 108 15.28 12.85 -6.91
N ASP A 109 14.56 13.88 -7.39
CA ASP A 109 14.99 15.27 -7.35
C ASP A 109 14.80 15.92 -5.97
N SER A 110 15.75 15.62 -5.05
CA SER A 110 15.76 16.21 -3.72
C SER A 110 16.05 17.71 -3.74
N THR A 111 16.86 18.16 -4.69
CA THR A 111 17.22 19.60 -4.79
C THR A 111 15.97 20.43 -5.01
N ARG A 112 15.13 20.04 -5.97
CA ARG A 112 13.85 20.69 -6.24
C ARG A 112 12.91 20.60 -5.04
N ARG A 113 12.73 19.39 -4.47
CA ARG A 113 11.85 19.15 -3.32
C ARG A 113 12.26 19.99 -2.11
N ASN A 114 13.57 20.10 -1.82
CA ASN A 114 14.07 20.92 -0.73
C ASN A 114 13.84 22.43 -0.98
N LYS A 115 13.96 22.87 -2.23
CA LYS A 115 13.66 24.25 -2.62
C LYS A 115 12.15 24.56 -2.49
N GLU A 116 11.30 23.65 -2.90
CA GLU A 116 9.83 23.78 -2.79
C GLU A 116 9.37 23.72 -1.32
N GLY A 117 10.05 22.92 -0.48
CA GLY A 117 9.74 22.77 0.95
C GLY A 117 8.29 22.33 1.15
N VAL A 118 7.53 23.10 1.92
CA VAL A 118 6.10 22.89 2.20
C VAL A 118 5.18 23.66 1.26
N ALA A 119 5.71 24.36 0.25
CA ALA A 119 4.92 25.18 -0.68
C ALA A 119 3.75 24.41 -1.34
N PRO A 120 3.90 23.12 -1.74
CA PRO A 120 2.82 22.37 -2.39
C PRO A 120 1.54 22.24 -1.54
N ILE A 121 1.65 22.15 -0.20
CA ILE A 121 0.49 22.02 0.69
C ILE A 121 -0.01 23.36 1.25
N LYS A 122 0.75 24.46 1.09
CA LYS A 122 0.34 25.78 1.60
C LYS A 122 -1.03 26.25 1.13
N PRO A 123 -1.47 26.04 -0.13
CA PRO A 123 -2.79 26.49 -0.57
C PRO A 123 -3.94 25.91 0.26
N ILE A 124 -3.93 24.60 0.50
CA ILE A 124 -4.98 23.94 1.28
C ILE A 124 -4.91 24.32 2.77
N LEU A 125 -3.72 24.41 3.35
CA LEU A 125 -3.55 24.84 4.74
C LEU A 125 -4.08 26.27 4.94
N LYS A 126 -3.76 27.20 4.04
CA LYS A 126 -4.28 28.58 4.07
C LYS A 126 -5.80 28.64 3.88
N GLU A 127 -6.39 27.74 3.11
CA GLU A 127 -7.85 27.66 2.97
C GLU A 127 -8.50 27.25 4.30
N MET A 128 -7.91 26.28 5.00
CA MET A 128 -8.34 25.87 6.34
C MET A 128 -8.15 27.00 7.37
N ASP A 129 -7.06 27.76 7.32
CA ASP A 129 -6.82 28.89 8.23
C ASP A 129 -7.87 30.00 8.11
N LYS A 130 -8.41 30.22 6.91
CA LYS A 130 -9.44 31.23 6.65
C LYS A 130 -10.82 30.81 7.16
N ALA A 131 -11.06 29.53 7.37
CA ALA A 131 -12.35 29.01 7.85
C ALA A 131 -12.60 29.45 9.30
N LYS A 132 -13.74 30.10 9.55
CA LYS A 132 -14.15 30.63 10.86
C LYS A 132 -15.19 29.79 11.57
N SER A 133 -15.75 28.79 10.90
CA SER A 133 -16.77 27.92 11.45
C SER A 133 -16.56 26.45 11.05
N VAL A 134 -17.12 25.53 11.83
CA VAL A 134 -17.16 24.11 11.52
C VAL A 134 -17.83 23.86 10.17
N ALA A 135 -18.88 24.62 9.81
CA ALA A 135 -19.56 24.48 8.53
C ALA A 135 -18.62 24.80 7.33
N GLN A 136 -17.78 25.84 7.46
CA GLN A 136 -16.79 26.16 6.42
C GLN A 136 -15.71 25.07 6.30
N LEU A 137 -15.23 24.52 7.42
CA LEU A 137 -14.28 23.40 7.41
C LEU A 137 -14.89 22.14 6.81
N LYS A 138 -16.16 21.82 7.13
CA LYS A 138 -16.88 20.69 6.49
C LYS A 138 -17.05 20.91 4.97
N ALA A 139 -17.23 22.15 4.49
CA ALA A 139 -17.24 22.44 3.06
C ALA A 139 -15.86 22.20 2.40
N ILE A 140 -14.76 22.56 3.06
CA ILE A 140 -13.41 22.24 2.62
C ILE A 140 -13.20 20.71 2.61
N GLN A 141 -13.66 20.01 3.63
CA GLN A 141 -13.59 18.55 3.71
C GLN A 141 -14.26 17.89 2.48
N LEU A 142 -15.47 18.35 2.08
CA LEU A 142 -16.15 17.84 0.90
C LEU A 142 -15.44 18.23 -0.40
N LYS A 143 -14.86 19.43 -0.50
CA LYS A 143 -14.07 19.84 -1.67
C LYS A 143 -12.86 18.92 -1.90
N TYR A 144 -12.29 18.38 -0.84
CA TYR A 144 -11.14 17.47 -0.87
C TYR A 144 -11.53 16.04 -0.46
N ALA A 145 -12.78 15.64 -0.75
CA ALA A 145 -13.33 14.34 -0.39
C ALA A 145 -12.42 13.15 -0.73
N PRO A 146 -11.82 13.04 -1.96
CA PRO A 146 -10.96 11.91 -2.31
C PRO A 146 -9.74 11.73 -1.41
N PHE A 147 -9.38 12.75 -0.63
CA PHE A 147 -8.24 12.69 0.28
C PHE A 147 -8.63 12.37 1.73
N GLY A 148 -9.91 12.41 2.07
CA GLY A 148 -10.44 12.05 3.38
C GLY A 148 -9.97 12.94 4.54
N TYR A 149 -9.54 14.16 4.29
CA TYR A 149 -8.98 15.05 5.32
C TYR A 149 -9.97 15.36 6.43
N GLY A 150 -9.62 14.94 7.64
CA GLY A 150 -10.43 15.13 8.84
C GLY A 150 -11.62 14.19 8.97
N LEU A 151 -11.72 13.14 8.16
CA LEU A 151 -12.72 12.09 8.35
C LEU A 151 -12.27 11.14 9.47
N PRO A 152 -13.16 10.80 10.44
CA PRO A 152 -12.83 9.88 11.53
C PRO A 152 -13.03 8.41 11.15
N PHE A 153 -13.34 8.10 9.90
CA PHE A 153 -13.64 6.75 9.41
C PHE A 153 -12.94 6.49 8.08
N GLY A 154 -12.74 5.21 7.76
CA GLY A 154 -12.43 4.75 6.41
C GLY A 154 -13.69 4.20 5.75
N ALA A 155 -13.87 4.45 4.45
CA ALA A 155 -14.98 3.89 3.70
C ALA A 155 -14.56 3.61 2.25
N GLY A 156 -15.21 2.63 1.61
CA GLY A 156 -14.95 2.26 0.23
C GLY A 156 -15.84 1.13 -0.25
N PHE A 157 -15.91 0.96 -1.56
CA PHE A 157 -16.64 -0.14 -2.19
C PHE A 157 -15.75 -1.40 -2.24
N GLY A 158 -16.33 -2.53 -1.92
CA GLY A 158 -15.69 -3.85 -1.99
C GLY A 158 -16.73 -4.95 -2.05
N ALA A 159 -16.27 -6.20 -2.24
CA ALA A 159 -17.17 -7.34 -2.25
C ALA A 159 -17.97 -7.43 -0.93
N ASP A 160 -19.29 -7.59 -1.05
CA ASP A 160 -20.16 -7.87 0.11
C ASP A 160 -19.80 -9.26 0.66
N GLU A 161 -19.39 -9.33 1.93
CA GLU A 161 -18.93 -10.58 2.57
C GLU A 161 -20.02 -11.65 2.63
N LYS A 162 -21.31 -11.27 2.57
CA LYS A 162 -22.47 -12.19 2.50
C LYS A 162 -23.01 -12.37 1.09
N ASN A 163 -22.49 -11.62 0.11
CA ASN A 163 -22.80 -11.80 -1.32
C ASN A 163 -21.59 -11.41 -2.20
N ALA A 164 -20.60 -12.27 -2.25
CA ALA A 164 -19.31 -12.02 -2.90
C ALA A 164 -19.38 -11.71 -4.41
N SER A 165 -20.56 -11.76 -5.03
CA SER A 165 -20.76 -11.36 -6.43
C SER A 165 -21.08 -9.88 -6.61
N GLN A 166 -21.35 -9.14 -5.52
CA GLN A 166 -21.76 -7.74 -5.54
C GLN A 166 -20.78 -6.88 -4.74
N ASN A 167 -20.53 -5.68 -5.23
CA ASN A 167 -19.85 -4.66 -4.45
C ASN A 167 -20.84 -3.91 -3.56
N ILE A 168 -20.41 -3.56 -2.36
CA ILE A 168 -21.18 -2.77 -1.40
C ILE A 168 -20.27 -1.71 -0.75
N LEU A 169 -20.83 -0.55 -0.41
CA LEU A 169 -20.12 0.45 0.36
C LEU A 169 -20.00 -0.01 1.82
N SER A 170 -18.77 -0.08 2.32
CA SER A 170 -18.48 -0.38 3.73
C SER A 170 -17.87 0.84 4.42
N VAL A 171 -18.25 1.07 5.68
CA VAL A 171 -17.68 2.12 6.53
C VAL A 171 -17.13 1.51 7.81
N ASN A 172 -15.88 1.86 8.14
CA ASN A 172 -15.10 1.26 9.20
C ASN A 172 -14.43 2.32 10.09
N GLN A 173 -14.02 1.91 11.27
CA GLN A 173 -13.22 2.75 12.17
C GLN A 173 -11.96 3.29 11.49
N GLY A 174 -11.56 4.51 11.86
CA GLY A 174 -10.39 5.18 11.30
C GLY A 174 -9.96 6.41 12.10
N GLY A 175 -9.25 7.32 11.47
CA GLY A 175 -8.96 8.64 12.01
C GLY A 175 -7.90 8.69 13.12
N ILE A 176 -7.13 7.60 13.36
CA ILE A 176 -6.00 7.56 14.30
C ILE A 176 -4.70 7.29 13.56
N ALA A 177 -3.69 8.13 13.75
CA ALA A 177 -2.45 8.04 12.99
C ALA A 177 -1.52 6.90 13.45
N LEU A 178 -1.57 6.47 14.72
CA LEU A 178 -0.75 5.37 15.24
C LEU A 178 -1.30 3.98 14.87
N GLY A 179 -2.49 3.92 14.27
CA GLY A 179 -3.07 2.74 13.66
C GLY A 179 -3.60 1.66 14.62
N GLN A 180 -3.33 1.76 15.93
CA GLN A 180 -3.83 0.83 16.96
C GLN A 180 -4.23 1.60 18.22
N LYS A 181 -5.35 1.18 18.82
CA LYS A 181 -5.88 1.84 20.03
C LYS A 181 -4.90 1.78 21.21
N GLU A 182 -4.17 0.69 21.33
CA GLU A 182 -3.25 0.39 22.43
C GLU A 182 -2.20 1.50 22.60
N TYR A 183 -1.72 2.10 21.49
CA TYR A 183 -0.79 3.24 21.55
C TYR A 183 -1.36 4.48 22.26
N TYR A 184 -2.68 4.62 22.33
CA TYR A 184 -3.36 5.73 22.99
C TYR A 184 -3.85 5.39 24.39
N THR A 185 -4.11 4.11 24.69
CA THR A 185 -4.82 3.67 25.90
C THR A 185 -3.93 2.98 26.93
N ASP A 186 -2.89 2.25 26.50
CA ASP A 186 -2.05 1.48 27.40
C ASP A 186 -1.08 2.38 28.15
N THR A 187 -0.72 1.96 29.36
CA THR A 187 0.04 2.77 30.32
C THR A 187 1.42 2.20 30.64
N ASP A 188 1.84 1.15 29.94
CA ASP A 188 3.19 0.63 30.04
C ASP A 188 4.23 1.66 29.57
N GLU A 189 5.47 1.49 30.00
CA GLU A 189 6.56 2.45 29.74
C GLU A 189 6.83 2.63 28.24
N ALA A 190 6.86 1.53 27.47
CA ALA A 190 7.16 1.56 26.04
C ALA A 190 6.08 2.32 25.24
N THR A 191 4.80 1.99 25.50
CA THR A 191 3.66 2.66 24.85
C THR A 191 3.57 4.13 25.25
N THR A 192 3.86 4.45 26.51
CA THR A 192 3.91 5.83 26.99
C THR A 192 5.01 6.62 26.30
N ALA A 193 6.22 6.05 26.16
CA ALA A 193 7.33 6.67 25.46
C ALA A 193 7.00 6.95 23.96
N ILE A 194 6.35 6.00 23.28
CA ILE A 194 5.88 6.19 21.90
C ILE A 194 4.87 7.35 21.81
N ARG A 195 3.93 7.44 22.75
CA ARG A 195 2.92 8.51 22.78
C ARG A 195 3.54 9.89 23.01
N GLU A 196 4.53 10.01 23.90
CA GLU A 196 5.26 11.27 24.10
C GLU A 196 6.09 11.65 22.87
N ALA A 197 6.76 10.68 22.22
CA ALA A 197 7.44 10.91 20.96
C ALA A 197 6.48 11.35 19.84
N TYR A 198 5.26 10.81 19.81
CA TYR A 198 4.23 11.21 18.86
C TYR A 198 3.79 12.67 19.04
N LYS A 199 3.59 13.11 20.27
CA LYS A 199 3.30 14.52 20.59
C LYS A 199 4.40 15.45 20.09
N ALA A 200 5.67 15.08 20.32
CA ALA A 200 6.82 15.82 19.83
C ALA A 200 6.86 15.87 18.30
N PHE A 201 6.58 14.75 17.66
CA PHE A 201 6.50 14.65 16.19
C PHE A 201 5.42 15.56 15.61
N ILE A 202 4.19 15.58 16.16
CA ILE A 202 3.12 16.50 15.73
C ILE A 202 3.60 17.94 15.84
N ALA A 203 4.16 18.32 17.01
CA ALA A 203 4.64 19.69 17.22
C ALA A 203 5.71 20.11 16.22
N ASN A 204 6.68 19.22 15.93
CA ASN A 204 7.76 19.49 14.98
C ASN A 204 7.21 19.65 13.56
N MET A 205 6.30 18.79 13.13
CA MET A 205 5.68 18.85 11.80
C MET A 205 4.89 20.14 11.60
N PHE A 206 4.14 20.61 12.61
CA PHE A 206 3.46 21.90 12.56
C PHE A 206 4.44 23.06 12.45
N LYS A 207 5.54 23.04 13.22
CA LYS A 207 6.61 24.06 13.13
C LYS A 207 7.26 24.11 11.75
N LEU A 208 7.55 22.94 11.15
CA LEU A 208 8.08 22.85 9.80
C LEU A 208 7.14 23.45 8.74
N CYS A 209 5.83 23.43 8.99
CA CYS A 209 4.82 24.07 8.16
C CYS A 209 4.63 25.57 8.46
N GLY A 210 5.33 26.11 9.47
CA GLY A 210 5.28 27.53 9.85
C GLY A 210 4.32 27.86 11.00
N TYR A 211 3.66 26.85 11.61
CA TYR A 211 2.71 27.01 12.71
C TYR A 211 3.38 26.99 14.10
N ASN A 212 4.45 27.80 14.28
CA ASN A 212 5.25 27.78 15.51
C ASN A 212 4.43 28.07 16.78
N LYS A 213 3.50 29.03 16.73
CA LYS A 213 2.69 29.46 17.88
C LYS A 213 1.56 28.48 18.18
N GLU A 214 1.02 27.83 17.17
CA GLU A 214 -0.13 26.93 17.27
C GLU A 214 0.26 25.47 17.54
N ALA A 215 1.55 25.12 17.37
CA ALA A 215 2.01 23.72 17.43
C ALA A 215 1.60 22.98 18.72
N GLN A 216 1.71 23.62 19.89
CA GLN A 216 1.33 22.98 21.16
C GLN A 216 -0.19 22.80 21.29
N GLN A 217 -0.98 23.78 20.84
CA GLN A 217 -2.43 23.64 20.84
C GLN A 217 -2.87 22.55 19.86
N ALA A 218 -2.25 22.48 18.67
CA ALA A 218 -2.51 21.42 17.70
C ALA A 218 -2.22 20.02 18.28
N VAL A 219 -1.14 19.85 19.03
CA VAL A 219 -0.86 18.60 19.76
C VAL A 219 -2.01 18.23 20.70
N GLN A 220 -2.49 19.19 21.51
CA GLN A 220 -3.57 18.93 22.45
C GLN A 220 -4.86 18.53 21.74
N ASP A 221 -5.23 19.27 20.68
CA ASP A 221 -6.46 19.04 19.94
C ASP A 221 -6.44 17.69 19.20
N ILE A 222 -5.33 17.37 18.52
CA ILE A 222 -5.16 16.12 17.80
C ILE A 222 -5.17 14.94 18.78
N MET A 223 -4.40 15.02 19.87
CA MET A 223 -4.37 13.96 20.89
C MET A 223 -5.74 13.75 21.54
N LYS A 224 -6.50 14.82 21.79
CA LYS A 224 -7.88 14.74 22.31
C LYS A 224 -8.76 13.93 21.34
N ILE A 225 -8.76 14.31 20.06
CA ILE A 225 -9.59 13.66 19.04
C ILE A 225 -9.20 12.20 18.86
N GLU A 226 -7.92 11.93 18.58
CA GLU A 226 -7.44 10.59 18.32
C GLU A 226 -7.58 9.65 19.54
N THR A 227 -7.44 10.17 20.77
CA THR A 227 -7.64 9.36 21.99
C THR A 227 -9.11 8.95 22.16
N VAL A 228 -10.07 9.81 21.85
CA VAL A 228 -11.50 9.45 21.90
C VAL A 228 -11.81 8.40 20.85
N LEU A 229 -11.32 8.58 19.61
CA LEU A 229 -11.49 7.62 18.53
C LEU A 229 -10.82 6.27 18.85
N ALA A 230 -9.61 6.28 19.40
CA ALA A 230 -8.89 5.07 19.79
C ALA A 230 -9.62 4.28 20.88
N LYS A 231 -10.14 4.95 21.92
CA LYS A 231 -10.91 4.29 22.97
C LYS A 231 -12.17 3.59 22.44
N ALA A 232 -12.79 4.16 21.40
CA ALA A 232 -13.96 3.58 20.75
C ALA A 232 -13.62 2.47 19.73
N SER A 233 -12.35 2.37 19.30
CA SER A 233 -11.91 1.42 18.29
C SER A 233 -11.83 -0.01 18.82
N LYS A 234 -12.13 -0.98 17.98
CA LYS A 234 -11.81 -2.39 18.19
C LYS A 234 -10.30 -2.63 17.99
N SER A 235 -9.76 -3.62 18.70
CA SER A 235 -8.40 -4.12 18.51
C SER A 235 -8.24 -4.85 17.17
N ARG A 236 -7.00 -5.10 16.74
CA ARG A 236 -6.73 -5.91 15.55
C ARG A 236 -7.31 -7.31 15.60
N THR A 237 -7.39 -7.91 16.78
CA THR A 237 -7.98 -9.23 16.97
C THR A 237 -9.49 -9.20 16.78
N GLU A 238 -10.16 -8.23 17.38
CA GLU A 238 -11.62 -8.03 17.23
C GLU A 238 -12.04 -7.69 15.79
N LEU A 239 -11.19 -7.01 15.02
CA LEU A 239 -11.44 -6.72 13.60
C LEU A 239 -11.38 -7.95 12.69
N ARG A 240 -10.84 -9.09 13.15
CA ARG A 240 -10.82 -10.34 12.37
C ARG A 240 -12.14 -11.12 12.43
N ASP A 241 -13.00 -10.79 13.35
CA ASP A 241 -14.34 -11.40 13.46
C ASP A 241 -15.26 -10.78 12.41
N VAL A 242 -15.36 -11.44 11.26
CA VAL A 242 -16.15 -10.99 10.10
C VAL A 242 -17.63 -10.81 10.48
N GLU A 243 -18.22 -11.76 11.20
CA GLU A 243 -19.63 -11.70 11.60
C GLU A 243 -19.90 -10.51 12.53
N ALA A 244 -19.04 -10.28 13.53
CA ALA A 244 -19.17 -9.17 14.47
C ALA A 244 -18.91 -7.79 13.84
N ASN A 245 -18.28 -7.75 12.64
CA ASN A 245 -17.97 -6.54 11.88
C ASN A 245 -18.86 -6.37 10.63
N TYR A 246 -19.91 -7.20 10.47
CA TYR A 246 -20.85 -7.10 9.36
C TYR A 246 -22.24 -6.64 9.84
N ASN A 247 -22.48 -5.35 9.78
CA ASN A 247 -23.76 -4.75 10.20
C ASN A 247 -24.39 -4.02 8.99
N LYS A 248 -25.13 -4.77 8.17
CA LYS A 248 -25.79 -4.22 6.98
C LYS A 248 -26.95 -3.32 7.38
N THR A 249 -27.02 -2.14 6.80
CA THR A 249 -28.04 -1.13 7.08
C THR A 249 -28.33 -0.29 5.83
N THR A 250 -29.32 0.60 5.92
CA THR A 250 -29.58 1.57 4.83
C THR A 250 -28.78 2.87 5.04
N MET A 251 -28.50 3.59 3.96
CA MET A 251 -27.90 4.92 4.07
C MET A 251 -28.77 5.90 4.85
N ALA A 252 -30.10 5.78 4.70
CA ALA A 252 -31.06 6.63 5.45
C ALA A 252 -30.96 6.39 6.97
N ASP A 253 -30.87 5.13 7.40
CA ASP A 253 -30.67 4.82 8.82
C ASP A 253 -29.29 5.25 9.31
N PHE A 254 -28.26 5.13 8.48
CA PHE A 254 -26.93 5.64 8.80
C PHE A 254 -26.95 7.15 9.07
N GLU A 255 -27.53 7.95 8.17
CA GLU A 255 -27.63 9.40 8.32
C GLU A 255 -28.46 9.82 9.55
N LYS A 256 -29.48 9.02 9.91
CA LYS A 256 -30.27 9.22 11.12
C LYS A 256 -29.48 8.90 12.40
N LEU A 257 -28.70 7.83 12.40
CA LEU A 257 -27.90 7.39 13.56
C LEU A 257 -26.64 8.22 13.77
N TYR A 258 -26.02 8.69 12.67
CA TYR A 258 -24.73 9.39 12.67
C TYR A 258 -24.80 10.72 11.87
N PRO A 259 -25.64 11.68 12.28
CA PRO A 259 -25.93 12.89 11.48
C PRO A 259 -24.73 13.84 11.30
N ASN A 260 -23.69 13.70 12.14
CA ASN A 260 -22.48 14.53 12.07
C ASN A 260 -21.38 13.92 11.17
N LEU A 261 -21.53 12.65 10.77
CA LEU A 261 -20.60 11.96 9.88
C LEU A 261 -21.08 12.07 8.41
N PRO A 262 -20.31 12.74 7.50
CA PRO A 262 -20.81 13.12 6.18
C PRO A 262 -20.62 12.02 5.11
N LEU A 263 -20.84 10.72 5.44
CA LEU A 263 -20.54 9.59 4.55
C LEU A 263 -21.17 9.77 3.15
N LYS A 264 -22.49 9.92 3.08
CA LYS A 264 -23.22 10.12 1.81
C LYS A 264 -22.71 11.32 1.03
N LYS A 265 -22.50 12.46 1.72
CA LYS A 265 -22.05 13.71 1.10
C LYS A 265 -20.65 13.58 0.51
N VAL A 266 -19.77 12.86 1.17
CA VAL A 266 -18.41 12.58 0.69
C VAL A 266 -18.46 11.84 -0.65
N PHE A 267 -19.13 10.70 -0.71
CA PHE A 267 -19.22 9.91 -1.93
C PHE A 267 -20.02 10.61 -3.06
N MET A 268 -21.02 11.40 -2.72
CA MET A 268 -21.72 12.23 -3.73
C MET A 268 -20.79 13.33 -4.27
N ALA A 269 -19.92 13.91 -3.46
CA ALA A 269 -18.92 14.87 -3.91
C ALA A 269 -17.87 14.25 -4.85
N GLU A 270 -17.62 12.95 -4.72
CA GLU A 270 -16.77 12.14 -5.61
C GLU A 270 -17.51 11.62 -6.86
N GLY A 271 -18.79 11.94 -7.00
CA GLY A 271 -19.60 11.61 -8.17
C GLY A 271 -20.35 10.27 -8.09
N VAL A 272 -20.37 9.62 -6.93
CA VAL A 272 -21.16 8.39 -6.72
C VAL A 272 -22.63 8.73 -6.65
N LYS A 273 -23.46 7.99 -7.37
CA LYS A 273 -24.91 8.17 -7.36
C LYS A 273 -25.51 7.61 -6.08
N GLU A 274 -26.55 8.26 -5.57
CA GLU A 274 -27.25 7.83 -4.36
C GLU A 274 -27.79 6.39 -4.46
N GLU A 275 -28.28 5.99 -5.61
CA GLU A 275 -28.80 4.64 -5.86
C GLU A 275 -27.77 3.52 -5.62
N HIS A 276 -26.46 3.82 -5.72
CA HIS A 276 -25.38 2.88 -5.47
C HIS A 276 -25.01 2.74 -3.98
N MET A 277 -25.58 3.59 -3.12
CA MET A 277 -25.31 3.64 -1.70
C MET A 277 -26.55 3.39 -0.83
N LEU A 278 -27.62 2.85 -1.39
CA LEU A 278 -28.87 2.62 -0.64
C LEU A 278 -28.66 1.67 0.55
N ASN A 279 -27.86 0.64 0.34
CA ASN A 279 -27.44 -0.30 1.36
C ASN A 279 -25.93 -0.21 1.59
N ILE A 280 -25.52 -0.26 2.84
CA ILE A 280 -24.13 -0.18 3.27
C ILE A 280 -23.84 -1.21 4.36
N VAL A 281 -22.57 -1.50 4.59
CA VAL A 281 -22.09 -2.28 5.74
C VAL A 281 -21.36 -1.37 6.70
N VAL A 282 -21.79 -1.37 7.96
CA VAL A 282 -21.14 -0.70 9.08
C VAL A 282 -20.30 -1.71 9.83
N GLY A 283 -18.97 -1.55 9.81
CA GLY A 283 -18.08 -2.48 10.50
C GLY A 283 -18.14 -2.34 12.03
N GLN A 284 -18.10 -1.12 12.55
CA GLN A 284 -18.02 -0.86 13.98
C GLN A 284 -19.03 0.21 14.41
N PRO A 285 -20.30 -0.17 14.64
CA PRO A 285 -21.38 0.78 15.00
C PRO A 285 -21.10 1.61 16.25
N GLN A 286 -20.51 1.00 17.29
CA GLN A 286 -20.16 1.71 18.53
C GLN A 286 -19.11 2.78 18.31
N PHE A 287 -18.08 2.48 17.47
CA PHE A 287 -17.08 3.47 17.10
C PHE A 287 -17.71 4.67 16.39
N LEU A 288 -18.57 4.41 15.39
CA LEU A 288 -19.22 5.49 14.65
C LEU A 288 -20.13 6.35 15.54
N ALA A 289 -20.80 5.75 16.54
CA ALA A 289 -21.61 6.50 17.51
C ALA A 289 -20.75 7.45 18.36
N GLU A 290 -19.58 7.01 18.83
CA GLU A 290 -18.68 7.87 19.60
C GLU A 290 -18.00 8.93 18.69
N ALA A 291 -17.64 8.58 17.47
CA ALA A 291 -17.13 9.52 16.48
C ALA A 291 -18.17 10.61 16.16
N ASP A 292 -19.43 10.23 15.96
CA ASP A 292 -20.52 11.18 15.70
C ASP A 292 -20.70 12.18 16.84
N LYS A 293 -20.74 11.69 18.09
CA LYS A 293 -20.82 12.53 19.31
C LYS A 293 -19.63 13.49 19.39
N LEU A 294 -18.42 13.00 19.14
CA LEU A 294 -17.22 13.82 19.15
C LEU A 294 -17.33 14.94 18.10
N PHE A 295 -17.66 14.59 16.87
CA PHE A 295 -17.73 15.54 15.75
C PHE A 295 -18.89 16.54 15.85
N ALA A 296 -19.90 16.25 16.67
CA ALA A 296 -20.95 17.19 17.03
C ALA A 296 -20.44 18.35 17.92
N THR A 297 -19.36 18.11 18.68
CA THR A 297 -18.89 19.03 19.74
C THR A 297 -17.55 19.73 19.41
N LEU A 298 -16.90 19.39 18.30
CA LEU A 298 -15.63 19.97 17.92
C LEU A 298 -15.76 21.48 17.68
N THR A 299 -14.85 22.25 18.25
CA THR A 299 -14.67 23.65 17.92
C THR A 299 -14.03 23.82 16.53
N PRO A 300 -14.15 24.99 15.87
CA PRO A 300 -13.48 25.25 14.61
C PRO A 300 -11.95 25.07 14.68
N GLY A 301 -11.34 25.39 15.84
CA GLY A 301 -9.90 25.20 16.06
C GLY A 301 -9.49 23.73 16.06
N GLU A 302 -10.20 22.92 16.85
CA GLU A 302 -9.95 21.47 16.96
C GLU A 302 -10.10 20.77 15.62
N LEU A 303 -11.20 21.00 14.89
CA LEU A 303 -11.42 20.39 13.58
C LEU A 303 -10.37 20.87 12.57
N ARG A 304 -10.00 22.15 12.58
CA ARG A 304 -8.94 22.68 11.70
C ARG A 304 -7.60 22.00 11.97
N HIS A 305 -7.14 21.89 13.21
CA HIS A 305 -5.88 21.23 13.54
C HIS A 305 -5.88 19.77 13.14
N TYR A 306 -6.98 19.06 13.33
CA TYR A 306 -7.11 17.67 12.92
C TYR A 306 -7.07 17.50 11.38
N MET A 307 -7.76 18.36 10.63
CA MET A 307 -7.69 18.37 9.17
C MET A 307 -6.29 18.73 8.65
N GLN A 308 -5.66 19.77 9.24
CA GLN A 308 -4.29 20.16 8.90
C GLN A 308 -3.30 19.04 9.17
N TRP A 309 -3.47 18.33 10.29
CA TRP A 309 -2.64 17.17 10.62
C TRP A 309 -2.72 16.08 9.54
N ASN A 310 -3.91 15.75 9.07
CA ASN A 310 -4.07 14.77 7.99
C ASN A 310 -3.36 15.20 6.69
N VAL A 311 -3.43 16.50 6.35
CA VAL A 311 -2.70 17.04 5.18
C VAL A 311 -1.18 16.94 5.37
N ILE A 312 -0.68 17.42 6.51
CA ILE A 312 0.75 17.46 6.83
C ILE A 312 1.35 16.06 6.87
N LEU A 313 0.70 15.15 7.61
CA LEU A 313 1.13 13.77 7.75
C LEU A 313 1.11 13.04 6.39
N GLY A 314 0.03 13.19 5.63
CA GLY A 314 -0.13 12.56 4.33
C GLY A 314 0.83 13.08 3.26
N ALA A 315 1.38 14.28 3.43
CA ALA A 315 2.33 14.91 2.50
C ALA A 315 3.81 14.68 2.89
N ALA A 316 4.10 14.34 4.13
CA ALA A 316 5.45 14.39 4.72
C ALA A 316 6.56 13.76 3.86
N ASN A 317 6.30 12.58 3.29
CA ASN A 317 7.27 11.84 2.47
C ASN A 317 7.46 12.40 1.05
N TYR A 318 6.62 13.35 0.62
CA TYR A 318 6.62 13.90 -0.74
C TYR A 318 7.12 15.34 -0.80
N LEU A 319 7.43 15.93 0.34
CA LEU A 319 7.95 17.29 0.50
C LEU A 319 9.48 17.30 0.68
N SER A 320 10.03 18.25 1.45
CA SER A 320 11.47 18.35 1.70
C SER A 320 12.06 17.15 2.43
N ASP A 321 13.38 17.02 2.38
CA ASP A 321 14.11 16.01 3.17
C ASP A 321 13.91 16.23 4.68
N GLU A 322 13.77 17.47 5.14
CA GLU A 322 13.51 17.79 6.54
C GLU A 322 12.19 17.17 7.00
N MET A 323 11.10 17.31 6.21
CA MET A 323 9.80 16.72 6.48
C MET A 323 9.86 15.18 6.47
N SER A 324 10.52 14.60 5.47
CA SER A 324 10.61 13.14 5.36
C SER A 324 11.54 12.52 6.42
N ASN A 325 12.58 13.24 6.85
CA ASN A 325 13.45 12.80 7.94
C ASN A 325 12.72 12.81 9.29
N GLU A 326 11.90 13.84 9.56
CA GLU A 326 11.08 13.89 10.77
C GLU A 326 10.05 12.74 10.78
N TYR A 327 9.41 12.47 9.65
CA TYR A 327 8.55 11.31 9.49
C TYR A 327 9.30 9.99 9.76
N PHE A 328 10.49 9.82 9.22
CA PHE A 328 11.31 8.63 9.46
C PHE A 328 11.76 8.51 10.91
N ASN A 329 12.15 9.61 11.57
CA ASN A 329 12.56 9.62 12.98
C ASN A 329 11.46 9.07 13.89
N PHE A 330 10.21 9.39 13.59
CA PHE A 330 9.10 8.85 14.35
C PHE A 330 8.70 7.44 13.86
N PHE A 331 8.20 7.29 12.64
CA PHE A 331 7.65 6.01 12.17
C PHE A 331 8.73 4.95 11.85
N GLY A 332 9.90 5.36 11.42
CA GLY A 332 11.02 4.45 11.11
C GLY A 332 11.80 4.04 12.35
N LYS A 333 12.30 5.01 13.09
CA LYS A 333 13.16 4.75 14.27
C LYS A 333 12.34 4.39 15.49
N THR A 334 11.46 5.29 15.96
CA THR A 334 10.74 5.11 17.23
C THR A 334 9.75 3.95 17.16
N MET A 335 8.90 3.90 16.11
CA MET A 335 7.86 2.87 16.01
C MET A 335 8.37 1.51 15.52
N ARG A 336 9.37 1.47 14.64
CA ARG A 336 9.82 0.23 13.98
C ARG A 336 11.26 -0.20 14.32
N GLY A 337 12.01 0.60 15.08
CA GLY A 337 13.37 0.27 15.50
C GLY A 337 14.42 0.28 14.39
N ARG A 338 14.14 0.87 13.23
CA ARG A 338 15.12 1.02 12.15
C ARG A 338 16.18 2.05 12.54
N LYS A 339 17.44 1.81 12.19
CA LYS A 339 18.55 2.73 12.50
C LYS A 339 18.72 3.79 11.42
N GLU A 340 18.48 3.42 10.15
CA GLU A 340 18.63 4.25 8.97
C GLU A 340 17.41 4.16 8.05
N ASP A 341 17.15 5.20 7.26
CA ASP A 341 16.13 5.14 6.22
C ASP A 341 16.67 4.43 4.97
N TYR A 342 15.77 3.99 4.12
CA TYR A 342 16.14 3.46 2.82
C TYR A 342 16.81 4.54 1.98
N PRO A 343 17.82 4.17 1.15
CA PRO A 343 18.42 5.12 0.22
C PRO A 343 17.35 5.69 -0.73
N ARG A 344 17.57 6.91 -1.22
CA ARG A 344 16.59 7.65 -2.01
C ARG A 344 16.07 6.85 -3.21
N TRP A 345 16.96 6.20 -3.95
CA TRP A 345 16.55 5.40 -5.09
C TRP A 345 15.51 4.33 -4.72
N LYS A 346 15.67 3.67 -3.58
CA LYS A 346 14.77 2.63 -3.11
C LYS A 346 13.43 3.22 -2.67
N ARG A 347 13.44 4.37 -1.99
CA ARG A 347 12.20 5.10 -1.67
C ARG A 347 11.46 5.55 -2.92
N ALA A 348 12.20 6.05 -3.92
CA ALA A 348 11.63 6.46 -5.21
C ALA A 348 11.04 5.26 -5.98
N THR A 349 11.77 4.14 -6.05
CA THR A 349 11.30 2.88 -6.65
C THR A 349 10.00 2.40 -6.01
N ASN A 350 9.96 2.34 -4.66
CA ASN A 350 8.77 1.94 -3.92
C ASN A 350 7.56 2.87 -4.19
N GLN A 351 7.82 4.16 -4.42
CA GLN A 351 6.73 5.10 -4.77
C GLN A 351 6.23 4.91 -6.20
N VAL A 352 7.11 4.66 -7.17
CA VAL A 352 6.68 4.30 -8.53
C VAL A 352 5.82 3.04 -8.49
N GLU A 353 6.25 2.02 -7.74
CA GLU A 353 5.51 0.78 -7.56
C GLU A 353 4.15 1.02 -6.89
N SER A 354 4.10 1.81 -5.83
CA SER A 354 2.86 2.15 -5.13
C SER A 354 1.86 2.90 -6.02
N GLN A 355 2.32 3.79 -6.90
CA GLN A 355 1.45 4.64 -7.71
C GLN A 355 1.12 4.04 -9.08
N MET A 356 2.01 3.27 -9.68
CA MET A 356 1.89 2.72 -11.04
C MET A 356 2.42 1.29 -11.11
N GLY A 357 2.18 0.48 -10.08
CA GLY A 357 2.79 -0.84 -9.91
C GLY A 357 2.45 -1.82 -11.02
N GLU A 358 1.23 -1.81 -11.56
CA GLU A 358 0.86 -2.68 -12.66
C GLU A 358 1.53 -2.28 -13.97
N ALA A 359 1.62 -0.98 -14.27
CA ALA A 359 2.33 -0.48 -15.44
C ALA A 359 3.84 -0.80 -15.37
N LEU A 360 4.44 -0.64 -14.19
CA LEU A 360 5.82 -1.06 -13.91
C LEU A 360 5.96 -2.58 -14.03
N GLY A 361 4.98 -3.33 -13.51
CA GLY A 361 4.89 -4.79 -13.60
C GLY A 361 4.88 -5.30 -15.03
N ARG A 362 4.23 -4.60 -15.94
CA ARG A 362 4.27 -4.93 -17.39
C ARG A 362 5.68 -4.91 -17.94
N MET A 363 6.49 -3.93 -17.58
CA MET A 363 7.90 -3.87 -17.99
C MET A 363 8.74 -4.95 -17.30
N TYR A 364 8.49 -5.20 -16.02
CA TYR A 364 9.14 -6.25 -15.25
C TYR A 364 8.90 -7.63 -15.88
N VAL A 365 7.66 -7.95 -16.22
CA VAL A 365 7.27 -9.21 -16.87
C VAL A 365 7.98 -9.40 -18.20
N ALA A 366 8.04 -8.37 -19.02
CA ALA A 366 8.71 -8.43 -20.32
C ALA A 366 10.20 -8.83 -20.21
N LYS A 367 10.87 -8.46 -19.12
CA LYS A 367 12.31 -8.71 -18.93
C LYS A 367 12.61 -9.92 -18.02
N TYR A 368 11.81 -10.15 -16.97
CA TYR A 368 12.18 -11.06 -15.87
C TYR A 368 11.20 -12.21 -15.62
N PHE A 369 10.01 -12.22 -16.25
CA PHE A 369 9.00 -13.24 -15.99
C PHE A 369 8.41 -13.82 -17.30
N PRO A 370 9.11 -14.76 -17.95
CA PRO A 370 8.67 -15.31 -19.23
C PRO A 370 7.36 -16.11 -19.09
N ALA A 371 6.54 -16.13 -20.16
CA ALA A 371 5.26 -16.81 -20.22
C ALA A 371 5.34 -18.30 -19.80
N ALA A 372 6.40 -18.99 -20.15
CA ALA A 372 6.63 -20.39 -19.75
C ALA A 372 6.72 -20.58 -18.23
N ALA A 373 7.18 -19.56 -17.47
CA ALA A 373 7.19 -19.62 -16.01
C ALA A 373 5.77 -19.53 -15.45
N LYS A 374 4.92 -18.64 -16.00
CA LYS A 374 3.50 -18.51 -15.65
C LYS A 374 2.77 -19.84 -15.91
N GLU A 375 2.94 -20.42 -17.09
CA GLU A 375 2.32 -21.68 -17.47
C GLU A 375 2.73 -22.83 -16.54
N ARG A 376 4.02 -22.94 -16.19
CA ARG A 376 4.51 -23.95 -15.24
C ARG A 376 3.84 -23.83 -13.88
N MET A 377 3.68 -22.60 -13.37
CA MET A 377 3.02 -22.37 -12.09
C MET A 377 1.51 -22.66 -12.17
N GLN A 378 0.84 -22.32 -13.27
CA GLN A 378 -0.57 -22.68 -13.49
C GLN A 378 -0.75 -24.21 -13.49
N ASN A 379 0.14 -24.95 -14.16
CA ASN A 379 0.12 -26.41 -14.16
C ASN A 379 0.37 -26.97 -12.75
N LEU A 380 1.29 -26.41 -11.98
CA LEU A 380 1.52 -26.81 -10.59
C LEU A 380 0.24 -26.64 -9.74
N VAL A 381 -0.41 -25.48 -9.82
CA VAL A 381 -1.67 -25.21 -9.09
C VAL A 381 -2.75 -26.21 -9.50
N LYS A 382 -2.87 -26.52 -10.80
CA LYS A 382 -3.82 -27.53 -11.29
C LYS A 382 -3.55 -28.91 -10.69
N GLN A 383 -2.29 -29.34 -10.59
CA GLN A 383 -1.93 -30.61 -9.95
C GLN A 383 -2.27 -30.61 -8.45
N LEU A 384 -2.07 -29.48 -7.76
CA LEU A 384 -2.47 -29.33 -6.35
C LEU A 384 -3.99 -29.45 -6.18
N GLN A 385 -4.78 -28.84 -7.06
CA GLN A 385 -6.24 -28.96 -7.05
C GLN A 385 -6.69 -30.40 -7.27
N LEU A 386 -6.11 -31.11 -8.25
CA LEU A 386 -6.40 -32.54 -8.49
C LEU A 386 -6.07 -33.42 -7.28
N SER A 387 -4.89 -33.22 -6.69
CA SER A 387 -4.49 -33.96 -5.47
C SER A 387 -5.42 -33.67 -4.29
N LEU A 388 -5.90 -32.42 -4.15
CA LEU A 388 -6.85 -32.05 -3.09
C LEU A 388 -8.22 -32.73 -3.33
N ALA A 389 -8.70 -32.73 -4.58
CA ALA A 389 -9.94 -33.42 -4.95
C ALA A 389 -9.90 -34.92 -4.56
N GLU A 390 -8.83 -35.64 -4.96
CA GLU A 390 -8.65 -37.04 -4.58
C GLU A 390 -8.63 -37.26 -3.06
N ARG A 391 -8.03 -36.30 -2.30
CA ARG A 391 -8.01 -36.39 -0.83
C ARG A 391 -9.39 -36.20 -0.23
N ILE A 392 -10.19 -35.23 -0.75
CA ILE A 392 -11.58 -35.03 -0.33
C ILE A 392 -12.41 -36.26 -0.56
N GLU A 393 -12.34 -36.88 -1.75
CA GLU A 393 -13.07 -38.10 -2.10
C GLU A 393 -12.75 -39.25 -1.17
N LYS A 394 -11.48 -39.42 -0.75
CA LYS A 394 -11.00 -40.50 0.11
C LYS A 394 -11.30 -40.28 1.61
N GLN A 395 -11.86 -39.14 2.03
CA GLN A 395 -12.15 -38.91 3.45
C GLN A 395 -13.29 -39.81 3.96
N THR A 396 -13.05 -40.48 5.08
CA THR A 396 -14.04 -41.37 5.69
C THR A 396 -14.94 -40.69 6.71
N TRP A 397 -14.54 -39.52 7.20
CA TRP A 397 -15.29 -38.75 8.18
C TRP A 397 -16.26 -37.73 7.56
N MET A 398 -16.14 -37.47 6.27
CA MET A 398 -17.04 -36.56 5.53
C MET A 398 -18.22 -37.33 4.96
N SER A 399 -19.46 -36.81 5.08
CA SER A 399 -20.61 -37.28 4.33
C SER A 399 -20.45 -37.01 2.82
N GLU A 400 -21.18 -37.78 1.99
CA GLU A 400 -21.13 -37.57 0.53
C GLU A 400 -21.59 -36.16 0.12
N ASP A 401 -22.61 -35.59 0.79
CA ASP A 401 -23.06 -34.23 0.55
C ASP A 401 -21.97 -33.23 0.89
N THR A 402 -21.23 -33.44 1.99
CA THR A 402 -20.11 -32.58 2.38
C THR A 402 -18.95 -32.67 1.39
N LYS A 403 -18.62 -33.90 0.90
CA LYS A 403 -17.61 -34.08 -0.15
C LYS A 403 -17.98 -33.32 -1.42
N LYS A 404 -19.25 -33.47 -1.86
CA LYS A 404 -19.76 -32.76 -3.03
C LYS A 404 -19.63 -31.27 -2.87
N ALA A 405 -20.08 -30.68 -1.76
CA ALA A 405 -19.96 -29.25 -1.47
C ALA A 405 -18.50 -28.77 -1.45
N ALA A 406 -17.58 -29.58 -0.89
CA ALA A 406 -16.16 -29.29 -0.87
C ALA A 406 -15.53 -29.31 -2.28
N LEU A 407 -15.92 -30.29 -3.13
CA LEU A 407 -15.46 -30.35 -4.53
C LEU A 407 -16.04 -29.21 -5.36
N ASP A 408 -17.31 -28.85 -5.17
CA ASP A 408 -17.93 -27.69 -5.83
C ASP A 408 -17.18 -26.40 -5.46
N LYS A 409 -16.83 -26.23 -4.19
CA LYS A 409 -16.01 -25.09 -3.71
C LYS A 409 -14.61 -25.11 -4.36
N LEU A 410 -13.92 -26.24 -4.40
CA LEU A 410 -12.60 -26.38 -5.02
C LEU A 410 -12.65 -26.02 -6.52
N ASN A 411 -13.67 -26.46 -7.24
CA ASN A 411 -13.86 -26.17 -8.66
C ASN A 411 -14.22 -24.71 -8.93
N SER A 412 -14.74 -23.98 -7.93
CA SER A 412 -15.10 -22.56 -8.03
C SER A 412 -13.91 -21.62 -7.86
N PHE A 413 -12.73 -22.10 -7.46
CA PHE A 413 -11.55 -21.27 -7.26
C PHE A 413 -11.12 -20.57 -8.55
N TYR A 414 -10.91 -19.25 -8.45
CA TYR A 414 -10.33 -18.46 -9.50
C TYR A 414 -8.84 -18.25 -9.24
N VAL A 415 -8.00 -18.74 -10.16
CA VAL A 415 -6.54 -18.80 -9.98
C VAL A 415 -5.89 -17.62 -10.72
N LYS A 416 -5.14 -16.79 -10.00
CA LYS A 416 -4.38 -15.65 -10.53
C LYS A 416 -2.89 -15.91 -10.30
N ILE A 417 -2.11 -16.05 -11.36
CA ILE A 417 -0.68 -16.38 -11.30
C ILE A 417 0.14 -15.38 -12.10
N GLY A 418 1.11 -14.77 -11.43
CA GLY A 418 2.17 -13.95 -12.00
C GLY A 418 1.72 -12.57 -12.46
N TYR A 419 0.83 -12.47 -13.43
CA TYR A 419 0.37 -11.19 -13.99
C TYR A 419 -1.00 -11.32 -14.66
N PRO A 420 -1.77 -10.21 -14.78
CA PRO A 420 -3.10 -10.22 -15.37
C PRO A 420 -3.07 -10.54 -16.87
N ASN A 421 -4.17 -11.08 -17.38
CA ASN A 421 -4.34 -11.27 -18.82
C ASN A 421 -4.64 -9.96 -19.55
N LYS A 422 -5.29 -9.02 -18.85
CA LYS A 422 -5.60 -7.67 -19.31
C LYS A 422 -5.01 -6.65 -18.33
N TRP A 423 -4.14 -5.80 -18.81
CA TRP A 423 -3.54 -4.73 -18.01
C TRP A 423 -4.50 -3.57 -17.82
N THR A 424 -4.46 -2.95 -16.65
CA THR A 424 -5.25 -1.75 -16.36
C THR A 424 -4.82 -0.60 -17.27
N ASP A 425 -5.80 0.07 -17.88
CA ASP A 425 -5.55 1.25 -18.69
C ASP A 425 -5.34 2.48 -17.80
N ILE A 426 -4.12 3.02 -17.83
CA ILE A 426 -3.75 4.24 -17.13
C ILE A 426 -3.57 5.44 -18.09
N SER A 427 -4.14 5.38 -19.30
CA SER A 427 -4.00 6.46 -20.30
C SER A 427 -4.47 7.81 -19.75
N ALA A 428 -5.54 7.83 -18.97
CA ALA A 428 -6.09 9.03 -18.34
C ALA A 428 -5.25 9.60 -17.18
N LEU A 429 -4.31 8.82 -16.61
CA LEU A 429 -3.38 9.32 -15.61
C LEU A 429 -2.39 10.30 -16.25
N VAL A 430 -2.28 11.51 -15.71
CA VAL A 430 -1.34 12.52 -16.19
C VAL A 430 -0.23 12.73 -15.17
N ILE A 431 1.02 12.47 -15.57
CA ILE A 431 2.23 12.86 -14.83
C ILE A 431 2.81 14.08 -15.52
N ASP A 432 2.89 15.19 -14.76
CA ASP A 432 3.36 16.50 -15.25
C ASP A 432 4.65 16.90 -14.53
N PRO A 433 5.82 16.81 -15.20
CA PRO A 433 7.10 17.17 -14.59
C PRO A 433 7.24 18.64 -14.24
N ALA A 434 6.35 19.54 -14.74
CA ALA A 434 6.34 20.94 -14.36
C ALA A 434 5.74 21.16 -12.96
N LYS A 435 4.85 20.27 -12.50
CA LYS A 435 4.26 20.30 -11.17
C LYS A 435 5.19 19.68 -10.13
N SER A 436 4.91 19.93 -8.85
CA SER A 436 5.69 19.35 -7.75
C SER A 436 5.55 17.81 -7.72
N TYR A 437 6.48 17.16 -7.02
CA TYR A 437 6.36 15.70 -6.78
C TYR A 437 5.07 15.36 -6.02
N TYR A 438 4.74 16.18 -5.00
CA TYR A 438 3.48 16.03 -4.24
C TYR A 438 2.25 16.11 -5.14
N ASP A 439 2.17 17.09 -6.05
CA ASP A 439 1.03 17.23 -6.97
C ASP A 439 0.85 16.02 -7.88
N ASN A 440 1.95 15.41 -8.33
CA ASN A 440 1.90 14.19 -9.14
C ASN A 440 1.46 12.97 -8.33
N VAL A 441 1.83 12.86 -7.05
CA VAL A 441 1.30 11.83 -6.15
C VAL A 441 -0.21 12.03 -5.94
N GLN A 442 -0.68 13.27 -5.77
CA GLN A 442 -2.11 13.54 -5.66
C GLN A 442 -2.87 13.23 -6.94
N ALA A 443 -2.27 13.48 -8.11
CA ALA A 443 -2.86 13.10 -9.40
C ALA A 443 -3.03 11.58 -9.52
N CYS A 444 -2.04 10.79 -9.06
CA CYS A 444 -2.17 9.34 -8.99
C CYS A 444 -3.29 8.90 -8.04
N ARG A 445 -3.39 9.51 -6.84
CA ARG A 445 -4.46 9.20 -5.87
C ARG A 445 -5.83 9.46 -6.45
N LEU A 446 -6.04 10.64 -7.05
CA LEU A 446 -7.31 11.00 -7.71
C LEU A 446 -7.67 10.05 -8.85
N PHE A 447 -6.68 9.64 -9.62
CA PHE A 447 -6.90 8.67 -10.71
C PHE A 447 -7.37 7.33 -10.16
N TRP A 448 -6.70 6.78 -9.14
CA TRP A 448 -7.04 5.48 -8.57
C TRP A 448 -8.34 5.51 -7.78
N ASP A 449 -8.62 6.59 -7.07
CA ASP A 449 -9.88 6.80 -6.38
C ASP A 449 -11.06 6.78 -7.36
N LYS A 450 -10.96 7.60 -8.41
CA LYS A 450 -11.96 7.60 -9.48
C LYS A 450 -12.07 6.23 -10.19
N TRP A 451 -10.95 5.58 -10.45
CA TRP A 451 -10.94 4.25 -11.07
C TRP A 451 -11.68 3.24 -10.19
N ASP A 452 -11.41 3.24 -8.89
CA ASP A 452 -12.05 2.33 -7.93
C ASP A 452 -13.57 2.58 -7.86
N LEU A 453 -13.98 3.83 -7.76
CA LEU A 453 -15.40 4.19 -7.76
C LEU A 453 -16.09 3.81 -9.06
N ASP A 454 -15.48 4.11 -10.21
CA ASP A 454 -16.03 3.77 -11.54
C ASP A 454 -16.14 2.25 -11.76
N HIS A 455 -15.27 1.44 -11.11
CA HIS A 455 -15.27 -0.02 -11.27
C HIS A 455 -16.16 -0.75 -10.27
N LYS A 456 -16.43 -0.16 -9.09
CA LYS A 456 -17.11 -0.87 -8.01
C LYS A 456 -18.48 -0.32 -7.64
N ALA A 457 -18.67 1.02 -7.69
CA ALA A 457 -19.93 1.61 -7.24
C ALA A 457 -21.12 1.18 -8.12
N GLY A 458 -22.07 0.46 -7.51
CA GLY A 458 -23.24 -0.07 -8.21
C GLY A 458 -22.95 -1.18 -9.22
N LYS A 459 -21.79 -1.81 -9.17
CA LYS A 459 -21.36 -2.87 -10.09
C LYS A 459 -21.12 -4.20 -9.38
N PRO A 460 -21.26 -5.34 -10.09
CA PRO A 460 -20.85 -6.64 -9.59
C PRO A 460 -19.32 -6.67 -9.39
N VAL A 461 -18.86 -7.64 -8.60
CA VAL A 461 -17.43 -7.90 -8.42
C VAL A 461 -16.81 -8.39 -9.73
N ASP A 462 -15.75 -7.73 -10.17
CA ASP A 462 -14.96 -8.20 -11.30
C ASP A 462 -13.90 -9.21 -10.78
N ARG A 463 -14.03 -10.46 -11.21
CA ARG A 463 -13.09 -11.53 -10.82
C ARG A 463 -11.73 -11.40 -11.52
N GLU A 464 -11.60 -10.57 -12.55
CA GLU A 464 -10.34 -10.29 -13.25
C GLU A 464 -9.50 -9.21 -12.56
N ASP A 465 -10.05 -8.44 -11.62
CA ASP A 465 -9.31 -7.41 -10.88
C ASP A 465 -8.09 -7.99 -10.15
N TRP A 466 -6.94 -7.32 -10.24
CA TRP A 466 -5.70 -7.69 -9.58
C TRP A 466 -5.33 -6.70 -8.48
N TYR A 467 -4.96 -7.24 -7.30
CA TYR A 467 -4.56 -6.45 -6.13
C TYR A 467 -3.08 -6.67 -5.76
N MET A 468 -2.34 -7.42 -6.58
CA MET A 468 -0.91 -7.67 -6.43
C MET A 468 -0.21 -7.41 -7.77
N TYR A 469 1.01 -6.91 -7.70
CA TYR A 469 1.81 -6.65 -8.90
C TYR A 469 2.76 -7.81 -9.17
N PRO A 470 3.18 -8.03 -10.45
CA PRO A 470 4.06 -9.15 -10.81
C PRO A 470 5.39 -9.20 -10.07
N GLN A 471 5.89 -8.04 -9.64
CA GLN A 471 7.15 -7.89 -8.91
C GLN A 471 7.01 -7.97 -7.40
N THR A 472 5.80 -8.07 -6.86
CA THR A 472 5.55 -8.16 -5.41
C THR A 472 6.06 -9.49 -4.84
N VAL A 473 6.66 -9.45 -3.63
CA VAL A 473 7.17 -10.60 -2.86
C VAL A 473 6.28 -10.87 -1.66
#